data_4bf18597d61685dff75069f09d6ac16c
#
_entry.id   4bf18597d61685dff75069f09d6ac16c
#
_cell.length_a   1.000
_cell.length_b   1.000
_cell.length_c   1.000
_cell.angle_alpha   90.00
_cell.angle_beta   90.00
_cell.angle_gamma   90.00
#
_symmetry.space_group_name_H-M   'P 1'
#
loop_
_entity.id
_entity.type
_entity.pdbx_description
1 polymer ?
#
loop_
_entity_poly.entity_id
_entity_poly.type
_entity_poly.pdbx_seq_one_letter_code
_entity_poly.pdbx_strand_id
1 'polypeptide(L)'
;MQFGVLLPHFGKTASPSRIIDGGKMCEELAFDSVWVRDHLIWNPHGMERAGLRFVEPFVTLSAVAAVTRKITLGTAVLVPVRWPLKLSQDLASLAYLAGGRVIAGIGLGFNPEELATVGLRLEDRVDIMRETVEIARLIWKEDNVSYKGKVFSFDNVTIEPKPVEPIPIFGGGSTRAAIRRVAEYCDGWIPGRVPLATFDDRVKYMQQITNRKIILGNIPITRIEKDRTTARNSVDVAALAESSEGSSHWIKPPSGKFQTIEDLEGLLIVGNPDDCAAEIEKYRARGVEHLVFDLRLQYDRFEESLELISKELLPRFR
;
A
#
# COMPACT_ATOMS: atom_id res chain seq x y z
N MET A 1 -6.57 14.62 -6.36
CA MET A 1 -6.21 13.21 -6.11
C MET A 1 -4.73 13.06 -6.38
N GLN A 2 -3.99 12.35 -5.52
CA GLN A 2 -2.57 12.06 -5.71
C GLN A 2 -2.41 10.71 -6.39
N PHE A 3 -1.43 10.60 -7.29
CA PHE A 3 -1.15 9.40 -8.05
C PHE A 3 0.18 8.78 -7.63
N GLY A 4 0.14 7.55 -7.17
CA GLY A 4 1.30 6.79 -6.79
C GLY A 4 1.58 5.60 -7.71
N VAL A 5 2.76 5.01 -7.54
CA VAL A 5 3.18 3.81 -8.26
C VAL A 5 3.73 2.80 -7.26
N LEU A 6 3.27 1.55 -7.36
CA LEU A 6 3.88 0.44 -6.64
C LEU A 6 5.15 0.02 -7.37
N LEU A 7 6.30 0.22 -6.74
CA LEU A 7 7.60 -0.07 -7.35
C LEU A 7 7.80 -1.57 -7.60
N PRO A 8 8.52 -1.94 -8.66
CA PRO A 8 8.86 -3.33 -8.97
C PRO A 8 10.02 -3.86 -8.10
N HIS A 9 9.90 -3.70 -6.76
CA HIS A 9 10.91 -4.18 -5.81
C HIS A 9 10.77 -5.68 -5.49
N PHE A 10 9.76 -6.32 -6.08
CA PHE A 10 9.48 -7.74 -5.95
C PHE A 10 9.22 -8.38 -7.32
N GLY A 11 9.27 -9.72 -7.35
CA GLY A 11 9.03 -10.47 -8.56
C GLY A 11 10.28 -10.75 -9.39
N LYS A 12 10.11 -11.44 -10.52
CA LYS A 12 11.21 -11.85 -11.39
C LYS A 12 11.95 -10.67 -12.03
N THR A 13 11.24 -9.58 -12.26
CA THR A 13 11.74 -8.38 -12.94
C THR A 13 12.36 -7.36 -11.97
N ALA A 14 12.33 -7.63 -10.67
CA ALA A 14 12.97 -6.76 -9.69
C ALA A 14 14.48 -6.65 -9.95
N SER A 15 14.97 -5.44 -10.09
CA SER A 15 16.39 -5.13 -10.30
C SER A 15 16.75 -3.80 -9.64
N PRO A 16 18.03 -3.57 -9.28
CA PRO A 16 18.45 -2.29 -8.71
C PRO A 16 18.08 -1.08 -9.59
N SER A 17 18.29 -1.17 -10.91
CA SER A 17 17.94 -0.10 -11.85
C SER A 17 16.42 0.17 -11.84
N ARG A 18 15.58 -0.84 -11.98
CA ARG A 18 14.12 -0.65 -11.97
C ARG A 18 13.58 -0.09 -10.65
N ILE A 19 14.26 -0.35 -9.56
CA ILE A 19 13.89 0.20 -8.26
C ILE A 19 14.36 1.65 -8.15
N ILE A 20 15.65 1.91 -8.37
CA ILE A 20 16.27 3.22 -8.12
C ILE A 20 15.92 4.19 -9.25
N ASP A 21 16.21 3.81 -10.49
CA ASP A 21 15.96 4.66 -11.66
C ASP A 21 14.44 4.78 -11.90
N GLY A 22 13.67 3.71 -11.64
CA GLY A 22 12.21 3.75 -11.70
C GLY A 22 11.60 4.69 -10.66
N GLY A 23 12.14 4.74 -9.43
CA GLY A 23 11.72 5.69 -8.42
C GLY A 23 12.02 7.15 -8.84
N LYS A 24 13.21 7.40 -9.40
CA LYS A 24 13.60 8.70 -9.96
C LYS A 24 12.70 9.09 -11.14
N MET A 25 12.45 8.16 -12.06
CA MET A 25 11.58 8.37 -13.21
C MET A 25 10.14 8.70 -12.80
N CYS A 26 9.61 8.08 -11.74
CA CYS A 26 8.30 8.46 -11.20
C CYS A 26 8.26 9.93 -10.79
N GLU A 27 9.31 10.46 -10.13
CA GLU A 27 9.37 11.88 -9.79
C GLU A 27 9.46 12.77 -11.04
N GLU A 28 10.31 12.42 -12.01
CA GLU A 28 10.49 13.15 -13.26
C GLU A 28 9.22 13.19 -14.11
N LEU A 29 8.44 12.11 -14.09
CA LEU A 29 7.15 11.97 -14.76
C LEU A 29 5.98 12.53 -13.93
N ALA A 30 6.29 13.24 -12.84
CA ALA A 30 5.33 13.93 -12.01
C ALA A 30 4.30 13.02 -11.30
N PHE A 31 4.65 11.79 -10.95
CA PHE A 31 3.88 11.04 -9.95
C PHE A 31 4.08 11.66 -8.56
N ASP A 32 3.06 11.54 -7.71
CA ASP A 32 3.07 12.14 -6.38
C ASP A 32 3.72 11.24 -5.32
N SER A 33 3.73 9.92 -5.54
CA SER A 33 4.26 8.96 -4.58
C SER A 33 4.73 7.65 -5.21
N VAL A 34 5.68 6.99 -4.54
CA VAL A 34 6.06 5.60 -4.82
C VAL A 34 5.84 4.74 -3.58
N TRP A 35 5.46 3.49 -3.81
CA TRP A 35 5.03 2.59 -2.74
C TRP A 35 5.74 1.24 -2.83
N VAL A 36 5.97 0.63 -1.68
CA VAL A 36 6.56 -0.71 -1.57
C VAL A 36 5.73 -1.59 -0.65
N ARG A 37 5.82 -2.89 -0.85
CA ARG A 37 5.21 -3.92 0.01
C ARG A 37 6.21 -4.42 1.04
N ASP A 38 5.72 -5.16 2.03
CA ASP A 38 6.56 -5.78 3.05
C ASP A 38 6.18 -7.26 3.26
N HIS A 39 7.19 -8.12 3.24
CA HIS A 39 7.16 -9.50 3.71
C HIS A 39 8.55 -9.90 4.19
N LEU A 40 8.63 -10.51 5.36
CA LEU A 40 9.87 -11.05 5.89
C LEU A 40 10.22 -12.37 5.23
N ILE A 41 9.22 -13.24 5.06
CA ILE A 41 9.36 -14.51 4.37
C ILE A 41 8.50 -14.52 3.12
N TRP A 42 9.04 -15.10 2.06
CA TRP A 42 8.27 -15.27 0.84
C TRP A 42 7.38 -16.50 0.94
N ASN A 43 6.08 -16.28 0.85
CA ASN A 43 5.09 -17.34 0.74
C ASN A 43 4.31 -17.16 -0.57
N PRO A 44 4.49 -18.07 -1.57
CA PRO A 44 3.77 -18.00 -2.82
C PRO A 44 2.26 -18.01 -2.59
N HIS A 45 1.54 -17.04 -3.11
CA HIS A 45 0.10 -16.96 -3.00
C HIS A 45 -0.55 -16.22 -4.18
N GLY A 46 -1.74 -16.66 -4.58
CA GLY A 46 -2.50 -16.04 -5.66
C GLY A 46 -1.71 -15.95 -6.96
N MET A 47 -1.57 -14.76 -7.52
CA MET A 47 -0.81 -14.50 -8.75
C MET A 47 0.72 -14.49 -8.56
N GLU A 48 1.21 -14.54 -7.33
CA GLU A 48 2.61 -14.44 -6.98
C GLU A 48 3.18 -15.82 -6.70
N ARG A 49 3.86 -16.39 -7.70
CA ARG A 49 4.40 -17.78 -7.65
C ARG A 49 5.84 -17.79 -7.15
N ALA A 50 6.36 -18.99 -6.89
CA ALA A 50 7.72 -19.22 -6.36
C ALA A 50 8.85 -18.59 -7.23
N GLY A 51 10.03 -18.40 -6.62
CA GLY A 51 11.25 -17.92 -7.30
C GLY A 51 11.33 -16.41 -7.46
N LEU A 52 10.67 -15.67 -6.60
CA LEU A 52 10.62 -14.21 -6.64
C LEU A 52 11.64 -13.58 -5.70
N ARG A 53 12.27 -12.49 -6.15
CA ARG A 53 12.97 -11.57 -5.28
C ARG A 53 11.95 -10.77 -4.48
N PHE A 54 12.30 -10.39 -3.27
CA PHE A 54 11.55 -9.42 -2.49
C PHE A 54 12.55 -8.55 -1.74
N VAL A 55 12.76 -7.32 -2.24
CA VAL A 55 13.72 -6.40 -1.63
C VAL A 55 13.07 -5.71 -0.45
N GLU A 56 13.78 -5.63 0.66
CA GLU A 56 13.30 -5.07 1.93
C GLU A 56 12.83 -3.62 1.74
N PRO A 57 11.67 -3.23 2.32
CA PRO A 57 11.03 -1.95 2.06
C PRO A 57 11.87 -0.73 2.46
N PHE A 58 12.50 -0.73 3.64
CA PHE A 58 13.28 0.43 4.09
C PHE A 58 14.57 0.60 3.28
N VAL A 59 15.22 -0.50 2.92
CA VAL A 59 16.39 -0.47 2.02
C VAL A 59 15.99 0.07 0.65
N THR A 60 14.85 -0.40 0.12
CA THR A 60 14.30 0.08 -1.16
C THR A 60 14.00 1.58 -1.11
N LEU A 61 13.22 2.02 -0.13
CA LEU A 61 12.81 3.43 -0.03
C LEU A 61 13.99 4.35 0.30
N SER A 62 14.99 3.90 1.07
CA SER A 62 16.20 4.68 1.33
C SER A 62 17.02 4.92 0.07
N ALA A 63 17.14 3.90 -0.79
CA ALA A 63 17.81 4.04 -2.08
C ALA A 63 17.08 5.04 -3.00
N VAL A 64 15.74 5.00 -3.02
CA VAL A 64 14.92 5.95 -3.79
C VAL A 64 14.99 7.37 -3.18
N ALA A 65 14.98 7.49 -1.85
CA ALA A 65 15.13 8.77 -1.15
C ALA A 65 16.40 9.52 -1.56
N ALA A 66 17.51 8.77 -1.74
CA ALA A 66 18.80 9.34 -2.12
C ALA A 66 18.80 10.00 -3.50
N VAL A 67 17.96 9.53 -4.42
CA VAL A 67 17.90 10.00 -5.83
C VAL A 67 16.69 10.88 -6.15
N THR A 68 15.81 11.11 -5.18
CA THR A 68 14.57 11.90 -5.33
C THR A 68 14.52 13.06 -4.33
N ARG A 69 13.69 14.08 -4.61
CA ARG A 69 13.61 15.30 -3.77
C ARG A 69 12.18 15.71 -3.41
N LYS A 70 11.17 15.25 -4.15
CA LYS A 70 9.77 15.70 -4.01
C LYS A 70 8.79 14.57 -3.78
N ILE A 71 9.01 13.43 -4.44
CA ILE A 71 8.08 12.31 -4.42
C ILE A 71 7.93 11.71 -3.01
N THR A 72 6.71 11.41 -2.60
CA THR A 72 6.41 10.78 -1.32
C THR A 72 6.74 9.29 -1.36
N LEU A 73 7.29 8.77 -0.27
CA LEU A 73 7.72 7.38 -0.10
C LEU A 73 6.73 6.65 0.81
N GLY A 74 6.01 5.69 0.27
CA GLY A 74 4.95 4.98 0.98
C GLY A 74 5.22 3.49 1.17
N THR A 75 4.67 2.93 2.23
CA THR A 75 4.60 1.47 2.42
C THR A 75 3.15 0.99 2.30
N ALA A 76 2.91 -0.14 1.61
CA ALA A 76 1.55 -0.62 1.36
C ALA A 76 1.47 -2.16 1.41
N VAL A 77 1.55 -2.71 2.59
CA VAL A 77 1.70 -2.12 3.93
C VAL A 77 2.77 -2.88 4.70
N LEU A 78 3.40 -2.24 5.70
CA LEU A 78 4.34 -2.92 6.59
C LEU A 78 3.61 -4.01 7.41
N VAL A 79 4.22 -5.16 7.52
CA VAL A 79 3.82 -6.21 8.47
C VAL A 79 4.58 -5.95 9.77
N PRO A 80 3.92 -5.87 10.95
CA PRO A 80 4.58 -5.52 12.20
C PRO A 80 5.33 -6.72 12.80
N VAL A 81 6.27 -7.26 12.01
CA VAL A 81 7.20 -8.35 12.42
C VAL A 81 8.52 -7.81 12.99
N ARG A 82 8.70 -6.48 12.96
CA ARG A 82 9.85 -5.81 13.55
C ARG A 82 9.52 -5.35 14.95
N TRP A 83 10.52 -5.34 15.84
CA TRP A 83 10.36 -4.71 17.15
C TRP A 83 9.89 -3.27 17.00
N PRO A 84 8.83 -2.81 17.71
CA PRO A 84 8.23 -1.49 17.48
C PRO A 84 9.20 -0.32 17.59
N LEU A 85 10.17 -0.38 18.52
CA LEU A 85 11.20 0.65 18.63
C LEU A 85 12.09 0.68 17.39
N LYS A 86 12.46 -0.50 16.84
CA LYS A 86 13.25 -0.57 15.61
C LYS A 86 12.46 -0.07 14.41
N LEU A 87 11.20 -0.47 14.28
CA LEU A 87 10.32 0.03 13.22
C LEU A 87 10.15 1.56 13.30
N SER A 88 9.97 2.09 14.51
CA SER A 88 9.84 3.54 14.74
C SER A 88 11.12 4.29 14.36
N GLN A 89 12.30 3.73 14.69
CA GLN A 89 13.59 4.27 14.30
C GLN A 89 13.79 4.24 12.78
N ASP A 90 13.44 3.14 12.11
CA ASP A 90 13.57 3.00 10.67
C ASP A 90 12.72 4.03 9.92
N LEU A 91 11.45 4.19 10.35
CA LEU A 91 10.55 5.20 9.79
C LEU A 91 11.05 6.64 10.04
N ALA A 92 11.52 6.94 11.24
CA ALA A 92 12.05 8.26 11.58
C ALA A 92 13.35 8.56 10.78
N SER A 93 14.23 7.58 10.64
CA SER A 93 15.46 7.70 9.86
C SER A 93 15.17 7.90 8.38
N LEU A 94 14.21 7.13 7.82
CA LEU A 94 13.77 7.32 6.45
C LEU A 94 13.15 8.70 6.25
N ALA A 95 12.30 9.16 7.17
CA ALA A 95 11.71 10.50 7.11
C ALA A 95 12.77 11.59 7.18
N TYR A 96 13.79 11.44 8.04
CA TYR A 96 14.92 12.36 8.12
C TYR A 96 15.67 12.45 6.80
N LEU A 97 16.04 11.31 6.20
CA LEU A 97 16.75 11.25 4.91
C LEU A 97 15.90 11.76 3.74
N ALA A 98 14.60 11.54 3.80
CA ALA A 98 13.65 11.94 2.77
C ALA A 98 13.12 13.39 2.94
N GLY A 99 13.52 14.12 3.98
CA GLY A 99 12.99 15.47 4.26
C GLY A 99 11.48 15.45 4.59
N GLY A 100 11.01 14.46 5.35
CA GLY A 100 9.62 14.33 5.79
C GLY A 100 8.66 13.64 4.82
N ARG A 101 9.08 13.30 3.61
CA ARG A 101 8.24 12.75 2.54
C ARG A 101 7.92 11.26 2.71
N VAL A 102 7.37 10.85 3.86
CA VAL A 102 7.07 9.44 4.19
C VAL A 102 5.62 9.26 4.60
N ILE A 103 5.00 8.18 4.14
CA ILE A 103 3.72 7.66 4.62
C ILE A 103 3.93 6.21 5.08
N ALA A 104 3.61 5.92 6.33
CA ALA A 104 3.72 4.59 6.90
C ALA A 104 2.39 3.84 6.78
N GLY A 105 2.24 3.00 5.77
CA GLY A 105 1.14 2.04 5.73
C GLY A 105 1.47 0.83 6.60
N ILE A 106 0.57 0.44 7.51
CA ILE A 106 0.75 -0.67 8.45
C ILE A 106 -0.46 -1.60 8.39
N GLY A 107 -0.22 -2.91 8.34
CA GLY A 107 -1.25 -3.95 8.35
C GLY A 107 -1.12 -4.90 9.55
N LEU A 108 -2.03 -5.88 9.67
CA LEU A 108 -1.94 -6.89 10.72
C LEU A 108 -0.93 -8.00 10.43
N GLY A 109 -0.60 -8.23 9.16
CA GLY A 109 -0.08 -9.52 8.73
C GLY A 109 -1.17 -10.61 8.74
N PHE A 110 -1.05 -11.57 7.87
CA PHE A 110 -2.00 -12.68 7.75
C PHE A 110 -1.29 -14.05 7.75
N ASN A 111 0.01 -14.08 7.51
CA ASN A 111 0.79 -15.31 7.46
C ASN A 111 1.24 -15.69 8.87
N PRO A 112 0.74 -16.83 9.43
CA PRO A 112 1.13 -17.26 10.77
C PRO A 112 2.62 -17.64 10.87
N GLU A 113 3.21 -18.17 9.80
CA GLU A 113 4.62 -18.55 9.77
C GLU A 113 5.53 -17.32 9.86
N GLU A 114 5.14 -16.23 9.19
CA GLU A 114 5.89 -14.98 9.21
C GLU A 114 5.94 -14.36 10.61
N LEU A 115 4.83 -14.36 11.33
CA LEU A 115 4.78 -13.90 12.72
C LEU A 115 5.56 -14.85 13.65
N ALA A 116 5.37 -16.17 13.52
CA ALA A 116 6.05 -17.16 14.34
C ALA A 116 7.58 -17.11 14.20
N THR A 117 8.09 -16.82 13.00
CA THR A 117 9.53 -16.70 12.73
C THR A 117 10.21 -15.62 13.59
N VAL A 118 9.47 -14.60 14.00
CA VAL A 118 9.96 -13.52 14.87
C VAL A 118 9.45 -13.64 16.31
N GLY A 119 8.92 -14.80 16.69
CA GLY A 119 8.45 -15.08 18.04
C GLY A 119 7.11 -14.43 18.41
N LEU A 120 6.35 -13.94 17.41
CA LEU A 120 5.03 -13.34 17.61
C LEU A 120 3.92 -14.34 17.31
N ARG A 121 2.77 -14.19 17.95
CA ARG A 121 1.62 -15.06 17.80
C ARG A 121 0.57 -14.40 16.94
N LEU A 122 -0.05 -15.17 16.03
CA LEU A 122 -1.09 -14.66 15.12
C LEU A 122 -2.32 -14.10 15.87
N GLU A 123 -2.68 -14.71 16.99
CA GLU A 123 -3.79 -14.23 17.82
C GLU A 123 -3.55 -12.85 18.44
N ASP A 124 -2.30 -12.47 18.67
CA ASP A 124 -1.93 -11.17 19.25
C ASP A 124 -1.78 -10.07 18.20
N ARG A 125 -1.91 -10.38 16.90
CA ARG A 125 -1.65 -9.42 15.81
C ARG A 125 -2.41 -8.08 15.90
N VAL A 126 -3.59 -8.07 16.52
CA VAL A 126 -4.38 -6.83 16.70
C VAL A 126 -3.72 -5.93 17.74
N ASP A 127 -3.29 -6.51 18.88
CA ASP A 127 -2.56 -5.79 19.90
C ASP A 127 -1.16 -5.38 19.40
N ILE A 128 -0.47 -6.26 18.67
CA ILE A 128 0.82 -5.96 18.04
C ILE A 128 0.73 -4.72 17.15
N MET A 129 -0.26 -4.66 16.26
CA MET A 129 -0.44 -3.50 15.37
C MET A 129 -0.77 -2.23 16.17
N ARG A 130 -1.71 -2.33 17.12
CA ARG A 130 -2.11 -1.20 17.97
C ARG A 130 -0.93 -0.66 18.76
N GLU A 131 -0.24 -1.52 19.49
CA GLU A 131 0.91 -1.14 20.31
C GLU A 131 2.07 -0.61 19.47
N THR A 132 2.28 -1.16 18.26
CA THR A 132 3.27 -0.62 17.31
C THR A 132 2.97 0.84 16.94
N VAL A 133 1.71 1.16 16.63
CA VAL A 133 1.31 2.53 16.30
C VAL A 133 1.41 3.46 17.51
N GLU A 134 0.96 3.01 18.68
CA GLU A 134 1.04 3.77 19.95
C GLU A 134 2.50 4.08 20.29
N ILE A 135 3.37 3.07 20.26
CA ILE A 135 4.81 3.23 20.54
C ILE A 135 5.46 4.19 19.53
N ALA A 136 5.18 4.03 18.24
CA ALA A 136 5.74 4.92 17.23
C ALA A 136 5.37 6.38 17.49
N ARG A 137 4.10 6.67 17.74
CA ARG A 137 3.63 8.03 18.02
C ARG A 137 4.22 8.63 19.29
N LEU A 138 4.40 7.82 20.35
CA LEU A 138 5.02 8.25 21.59
C LEU A 138 6.50 8.55 21.40
N ILE A 139 7.26 7.60 20.84
CA ILE A 139 8.71 7.69 20.73
C ILE A 139 9.18 8.76 19.73
N TRP A 140 8.36 9.10 18.73
CA TRP A 140 8.61 10.19 17.79
C TRP A 140 8.44 11.56 18.43
N LYS A 141 7.67 11.66 19.52
CA LYS A 141 7.31 12.92 20.17
C LYS A 141 8.08 13.17 21.46
N GLU A 142 8.33 12.13 22.25
CA GLU A 142 8.78 12.22 23.63
C GLU A 142 10.15 11.55 23.81
N ASP A 143 10.88 12.01 24.84
CA ASP A 143 12.10 11.39 25.33
C ASP A 143 11.83 10.59 26.60
N ASN A 144 12.74 9.66 26.92
CA ASN A 144 12.66 8.84 28.11
C ASN A 144 11.32 8.08 28.23
N VAL A 145 10.81 7.61 27.10
CA VAL A 145 9.53 6.90 27.01
C VAL A 145 9.62 5.54 27.70
N SER A 146 8.65 5.26 28.56
CA SER A 146 8.39 3.92 29.08
C SER A 146 7.02 3.47 28.57
N TYR A 147 6.91 2.20 28.18
CA TYR A 147 5.70 1.61 27.65
C TYR A 147 5.44 0.25 28.27
N LYS A 148 4.20 -0.01 28.67
CA LYS A 148 3.75 -1.31 29.20
C LYS A 148 2.45 -1.72 28.53
N GLY A 149 2.55 -2.46 27.43
CA GLY A 149 1.43 -3.05 26.70
C GLY A 149 1.17 -4.50 27.09
N LYS A 150 0.34 -5.15 26.31
CA LYS A 150 0.07 -6.59 26.43
C LYS A 150 1.19 -7.41 25.80
N VAL A 151 1.77 -6.93 24.69
CA VAL A 151 2.79 -7.62 23.89
C VAL A 151 4.17 -7.03 24.12
N PHE A 152 4.29 -5.70 24.15
CA PHE A 152 5.56 -5.00 24.23
C PHE A 152 5.70 -4.23 25.55
N SER A 153 6.92 -4.20 26.07
CA SER A 153 7.25 -3.45 27.28
C SER A 153 8.69 -3.01 27.24
N PHE A 154 8.97 -1.76 27.63
CA PHE A 154 10.30 -1.20 27.78
C PHE A 154 10.27 0.02 28.69
N ASP A 155 11.43 0.40 29.21
CA ASP A 155 11.55 1.52 30.14
C ASP A 155 12.63 2.49 29.70
N ASN A 156 12.33 3.80 29.83
CA ASN A 156 13.28 4.91 29.71
C ASN A 156 14.08 4.92 28.38
N VAL A 157 13.38 4.88 27.24
CA VAL A 157 13.98 4.85 25.91
C VAL A 157 13.78 6.18 25.19
N THR A 158 14.83 6.69 24.57
CA THR A 158 14.81 7.79 23.62
C THR A 158 15.34 7.28 22.27
N ILE A 159 14.70 7.67 21.17
CA ILE A 159 15.15 7.36 19.80
C ILE A 159 15.41 8.66 19.05
N GLU A 160 16.50 8.68 18.32
CA GLU A 160 16.87 9.76 17.39
C GLU A 160 17.17 9.16 16.00
N PRO A 161 16.93 9.93 14.89
CA PRO A 161 16.33 11.27 14.87
C PRO A 161 14.83 11.24 15.15
N LYS A 162 14.27 12.33 15.66
CA LYS A 162 12.82 12.56 15.70
C LYS A 162 12.35 13.02 14.31
N PRO A 163 11.19 12.59 13.82
CA PRO A 163 10.58 13.20 12.64
C PRO A 163 10.27 14.68 12.88
N VAL A 164 10.62 15.55 11.95
CA VAL A 164 10.31 16.98 12.03
C VAL A 164 8.81 17.22 11.97
N GLU A 165 8.13 16.50 11.09
CA GLU A 165 6.67 16.48 10.97
C GLU A 165 6.14 15.10 11.30
N PRO A 166 4.90 14.98 11.82
CA PRO A 166 4.29 13.69 12.09
C PRO A 166 4.24 12.81 10.84
N ILE A 167 4.75 11.59 10.92
CA ILE A 167 4.64 10.61 9.82
C ILE A 167 3.19 10.11 9.78
N PRO A 168 2.44 10.33 8.67
CA PRO A 168 1.09 9.80 8.54
C PRO A 168 1.09 8.28 8.56
N ILE A 169 0.17 7.68 9.33
CA ILE A 169 0.01 6.24 9.44
C ILE A 169 -1.28 5.82 8.72
N PHE A 170 -1.16 5.00 7.68
CA PHE A 170 -2.29 4.46 6.94
C PHE A 170 -2.51 2.99 7.33
N GLY A 171 -3.74 2.66 7.70
CA GLY A 171 -4.10 1.29 8.05
C GLY A 171 -4.50 0.46 6.85
N GLY A 172 -3.99 -0.78 6.77
CA GLY A 172 -4.37 -1.76 5.77
C GLY A 172 -5.60 -2.60 6.14
N GLY A 173 -6.04 -3.41 5.18
CA GLY A 173 -7.14 -4.37 5.33
C GLY A 173 -8.51 -3.82 4.98
N SER A 174 -9.44 -4.73 4.59
CA SER A 174 -10.75 -4.38 4.02
C SER A 174 -11.95 -4.92 4.80
N THR A 175 -11.75 -5.48 6.00
CA THR A 175 -12.85 -5.90 6.87
C THR A 175 -13.40 -4.73 7.68
N ARG A 176 -14.65 -4.82 8.18
CA ARG A 176 -15.17 -3.80 9.13
C ARG A 176 -14.32 -3.69 10.41
N ALA A 177 -13.69 -4.78 10.85
CA ALA A 177 -12.74 -4.74 11.96
C ALA A 177 -11.48 -3.92 11.61
N ALA A 178 -11.00 -3.99 10.35
CA ALA A 178 -9.91 -3.12 9.89
C ALA A 178 -10.33 -1.64 9.90
N ILE A 179 -11.55 -1.34 9.46
CA ILE A 179 -12.08 0.04 9.49
C ILE A 179 -12.17 0.60 10.92
N ARG A 180 -12.58 -0.21 11.90
CA ARG A 180 -12.56 0.22 13.31
C ARG A 180 -11.16 0.64 13.76
N ARG A 181 -10.13 -0.17 13.46
CA ARG A 181 -8.74 0.15 13.78
C ARG A 181 -8.26 1.43 13.07
N VAL A 182 -8.57 1.57 11.78
CA VAL A 182 -8.25 2.80 11.04
C VAL A 182 -8.91 4.02 11.70
N ALA A 183 -10.20 3.94 11.99
CA ALA A 183 -10.94 5.02 12.64
C ALA A 183 -10.41 5.38 14.03
N GLU A 184 -9.83 4.44 14.74
CA GLU A 184 -9.33 4.63 16.10
C GLU A 184 -7.94 5.30 16.12
N TYR A 185 -6.97 4.77 15.36
CA TYR A 185 -5.57 5.18 15.52
C TYR A 185 -4.78 5.44 14.21
N CYS A 186 -5.39 5.39 13.03
CA CYS A 186 -4.70 5.73 11.78
C CYS A 186 -5.14 7.09 11.23
N ASP A 187 -4.35 7.66 10.32
CA ASP A 187 -4.63 8.92 9.64
C ASP A 187 -5.24 8.70 8.25
N GLY A 188 -5.03 7.50 7.69
CA GLY A 188 -5.56 7.09 6.40
C GLY A 188 -5.90 5.61 6.34
N TRP A 189 -6.59 5.24 5.27
CA TRP A 189 -6.96 3.86 4.95
C TRP A 189 -6.45 3.49 3.57
N ILE A 190 -5.63 2.44 3.48
CA ILE A 190 -5.10 1.90 2.23
C ILE A 190 -5.30 0.38 2.19
N PRO A 191 -6.47 -0.10 1.77
CA PRO A 191 -6.84 -1.53 1.83
C PRO A 191 -6.06 -2.42 0.86
N GLY A 192 -5.26 -1.83 -0.03
CA GLY A 192 -4.83 -2.50 -1.24
C GLY A 192 -5.92 -2.43 -2.31
N ARG A 193 -6.14 -3.50 -3.06
CA ARG A 193 -7.26 -3.59 -4.01
C ARG A 193 -8.51 -4.14 -3.31
N VAL A 194 -9.65 -3.54 -3.56
CA VAL A 194 -10.97 -4.02 -3.10
C VAL A 194 -12.05 -3.68 -4.12
N PRO A 195 -13.11 -4.51 -4.26
CA PRO A 195 -14.26 -4.17 -5.11
C PRO A 195 -14.85 -2.82 -4.70
N LEU A 196 -15.29 -2.00 -5.66
CA LEU A 196 -15.87 -0.68 -5.35
C LEU A 196 -17.09 -0.78 -4.43
N ALA A 197 -17.93 -1.81 -4.58
CA ALA A 197 -19.06 -2.05 -3.69
C ALA A 197 -18.60 -2.28 -2.23
N THR A 198 -17.48 -3.01 -2.04
CA THR A 198 -16.88 -3.18 -0.71
C THR A 198 -16.30 -1.87 -0.19
N PHE A 199 -15.62 -1.12 -1.04
CA PHE A 199 -15.07 0.20 -0.70
C PHE A 199 -16.18 1.13 -0.20
N ASP A 200 -17.28 1.24 -0.95
CA ASP A 200 -18.45 2.07 -0.59
C ASP A 200 -19.03 1.67 0.78
N ASP A 201 -19.23 0.38 1.04
CA ASP A 201 -19.73 -0.11 2.35
C ASP A 201 -18.76 0.26 3.49
N ARG A 202 -17.46 0.15 3.26
CA ARG A 202 -16.45 0.45 4.28
C ARG A 202 -16.32 1.94 4.56
N VAL A 203 -16.42 2.80 3.54
CA VAL A 203 -16.45 4.26 3.70
C VAL A 203 -17.71 4.67 4.46
N LYS A 204 -18.88 4.15 4.08
CA LYS A 204 -20.13 4.36 4.82
C LYS A 204 -20.00 3.95 6.29
N TYR A 205 -19.47 2.77 6.55
CA TYR A 205 -19.27 2.28 7.90
C TYR A 205 -18.30 3.16 8.70
N MET A 206 -17.20 3.60 8.08
CA MET A 206 -16.24 4.52 8.69
C MET A 206 -16.90 5.82 9.13
N GLN A 207 -17.73 6.42 8.27
CA GLN A 207 -18.48 7.66 8.57
C GLN A 207 -19.46 7.52 9.74
N GLN A 208 -19.96 6.30 9.98
CA GLN A 208 -20.85 6.02 11.13
C GLN A 208 -20.12 5.93 12.48
N ILE A 209 -18.83 5.58 12.47
CA ILE A 209 -18.08 5.28 13.70
C ILE A 209 -17.05 6.34 14.07
N THR A 210 -16.74 7.29 13.19
CA THR A 210 -15.81 8.39 13.50
C THR A 210 -16.14 9.65 12.71
N ASN A 211 -15.89 10.80 13.35
CA ASN A 211 -15.92 12.13 12.72
C ASN A 211 -14.51 12.60 12.30
N ARG A 212 -13.48 11.78 12.52
CA ARG A 212 -12.12 12.11 12.08
C ARG A 212 -12.05 12.12 10.56
N LYS A 213 -11.29 13.06 9.99
CA LYS A 213 -10.92 12.98 8.59
C LYS A 213 -9.94 11.82 8.42
N ILE A 214 -10.30 10.82 7.62
CA ILE A 214 -9.45 9.70 7.25
C ILE A 214 -9.13 9.83 5.76
N ILE A 215 -7.85 9.85 5.42
CA ILE A 215 -7.39 9.92 4.03
C ILE A 215 -7.65 8.57 3.35
N LEU A 216 -8.30 8.59 2.19
CA LEU A 216 -8.67 7.36 1.49
C LEU A 216 -7.67 7.05 0.37
N GLY A 217 -7.10 5.84 0.41
CA GLY A 217 -6.23 5.30 -0.62
C GLY A 217 -6.76 4.01 -1.24
N ASN A 218 -6.30 3.67 -2.44
CA ASN A 218 -6.54 2.37 -3.06
C ASN A 218 -5.38 1.99 -3.98
N ILE A 219 -5.16 0.68 -4.20
CA ILE A 219 -4.06 0.15 -5.01
C ILE A 219 -4.61 -0.88 -6.00
N PRO A 220 -5.36 -0.47 -7.01
CA PRO A 220 -5.87 -1.39 -8.04
C PRO A 220 -4.71 -1.93 -8.90
N ILE A 221 -4.81 -3.19 -9.31
CA ILE A 221 -3.97 -3.71 -10.38
C ILE A 221 -4.28 -2.90 -11.63
N THR A 222 -3.24 -2.46 -12.32
CA THR A 222 -3.39 -1.59 -13.48
C THR A 222 -2.70 -2.21 -14.69
N ARG A 223 -3.44 -2.31 -15.81
CA ARG A 223 -2.93 -2.72 -17.11
C ARG A 223 -3.38 -1.71 -18.16
N ILE A 224 -2.47 -0.87 -18.62
CA ILE A 224 -2.72 0.17 -19.61
C ILE A 224 -1.97 -0.10 -20.89
N GLU A 225 -2.63 0.01 -22.03
CA GLU A 225 -2.07 -0.05 -23.36
C GLU A 225 -2.69 1.03 -24.24
N LYS A 226 -2.07 1.35 -25.38
CA LYS A 226 -2.68 2.28 -26.34
C LYS A 226 -3.96 1.71 -26.95
N ASP A 227 -4.01 0.39 -27.12
CA ASP A 227 -5.15 -0.33 -27.66
C ASP A 227 -5.92 -1.09 -26.57
N ARG A 228 -7.24 -0.86 -26.49
CA ARG A 228 -8.15 -1.49 -25.54
C ARG A 228 -8.11 -3.02 -25.60
N THR A 229 -8.16 -3.56 -26.81
CA THR A 229 -8.23 -5.00 -27.01
C THR A 229 -6.96 -5.69 -26.53
N THR A 230 -5.81 -5.11 -26.85
CA THR A 230 -4.50 -5.57 -26.37
C THR A 230 -4.43 -5.56 -24.85
N ALA A 231 -4.87 -4.47 -24.19
CA ALA A 231 -4.89 -4.38 -22.74
C ALA A 231 -5.74 -5.49 -22.12
N ARG A 232 -6.99 -5.61 -22.55
CA ARG A 232 -7.95 -6.57 -22.00
C ARG A 232 -7.56 -8.02 -22.22
N ASN A 233 -7.07 -8.36 -23.41
CA ASN A 233 -6.65 -9.73 -23.75
C ASN A 233 -5.37 -10.18 -23.02
N SER A 234 -4.58 -9.24 -22.49
CA SER A 234 -3.35 -9.55 -21.73
C SER A 234 -3.60 -9.85 -20.24
N VAL A 235 -4.85 -9.71 -19.76
CA VAL A 235 -5.21 -9.95 -18.35
C VAL A 235 -5.70 -11.39 -18.20
N ASP A 236 -5.05 -12.14 -17.31
CA ASP A 236 -5.56 -13.42 -16.83
C ASP A 236 -6.70 -13.18 -15.83
N VAL A 237 -7.91 -13.04 -16.36
CA VAL A 237 -9.12 -12.79 -15.56
C VAL A 237 -9.41 -13.96 -14.62
N ALA A 238 -9.10 -15.20 -15.02
CA ALA A 238 -9.36 -16.38 -14.19
C ALA A 238 -8.47 -16.37 -12.94
N ALA A 239 -7.18 -16.07 -13.08
CA ALA A 239 -6.27 -15.95 -11.94
C ALA A 239 -6.64 -14.79 -10.99
N LEU A 240 -7.10 -13.67 -11.52
CA LEU A 240 -7.59 -12.55 -10.70
C LEU A 240 -8.89 -12.90 -9.97
N ALA A 241 -9.81 -13.57 -10.65
CA ALA A 241 -11.08 -14.05 -10.11
C ALA A 241 -10.85 -15.05 -8.97
N GLU A 242 -10.01 -16.07 -9.19
CA GLU A 242 -9.64 -17.07 -8.17
C GLU A 242 -9.06 -16.39 -6.92
N SER A 243 -8.11 -15.47 -7.11
CA SER A 243 -7.53 -14.68 -6.02
C SER A 243 -8.57 -13.84 -5.27
N SER A 244 -9.66 -13.45 -5.91
CA SER A 244 -10.71 -12.60 -5.35
C SER A 244 -11.81 -13.41 -4.64
N GLU A 245 -12.11 -14.61 -5.13
CA GLU A 245 -13.14 -15.51 -4.55
C GLU A 245 -12.82 -15.93 -3.11
N GLY A 246 -11.55 -16.07 -2.75
CA GLY A 246 -11.09 -16.36 -1.40
C GLY A 246 -11.40 -15.27 -0.35
N SER A 247 -11.80 -14.09 -0.78
CA SER A 247 -12.07 -12.94 0.10
C SER A 247 -13.55 -12.93 0.54
N SER A 248 -13.91 -13.79 1.49
CA SER A 248 -15.30 -13.97 1.97
C SER A 248 -15.97 -12.70 2.53
N HIS A 249 -15.20 -11.68 2.87
CA HIS A 249 -15.69 -10.40 3.40
C HIS A 249 -15.92 -9.33 2.32
N TRP A 250 -15.63 -9.62 1.06
CA TRP A 250 -15.93 -8.72 -0.05
C TRP A 250 -17.37 -8.86 -0.53
N ILE A 251 -17.97 -7.74 -0.88
CA ILE A 251 -19.26 -7.71 -1.55
C ILE A 251 -19.03 -8.18 -2.98
N LYS A 252 -19.73 -9.24 -3.35
CA LYS A 252 -19.66 -9.82 -4.69
C LYS A 252 -20.29 -8.89 -5.73
N PRO A 253 -19.86 -8.94 -6.99
CA PRO A 253 -20.54 -8.23 -8.07
C PRO A 253 -21.98 -8.72 -8.26
N PRO A 254 -22.83 -8.00 -9.01
CA PRO A 254 -24.22 -8.40 -9.26
C PRO A 254 -24.38 -9.81 -9.86
N SER A 255 -23.38 -10.28 -10.61
CA SER A 255 -23.30 -11.65 -11.13
C SER A 255 -23.15 -12.73 -10.03
N GLY A 256 -22.82 -12.34 -8.81
CA GLY A 256 -22.56 -13.22 -7.66
C GLY A 256 -21.15 -13.83 -7.63
N LYS A 257 -20.36 -13.68 -8.69
CA LYS A 257 -19.02 -14.26 -8.82
C LYS A 257 -18.08 -13.32 -9.58
N PHE A 258 -16.79 -13.41 -9.29
CA PHE A 258 -15.75 -12.70 -10.07
C PHE A 258 -15.38 -13.57 -11.29
N GLN A 259 -15.84 -13.23 -12.49
CA GLN A 259 -15.65 -14.03 -13.70
C GLN A 259 -15.24 -13.22 -14.92
N THR A 260 -15.58 -11.95 -14.95
CA THR A 260 -15.29 -11.05 -16.07
C THR A 260 -14.48 -9.84 -15.60
N ILE A 261 -13.96 -9.06 -16.54
CA ILE A 261 -13.28 -7.80 -16.22
C ILE A 261 -14.24 -6.84 -15.50
N GLU A 262 -15.49 -6.82 -15.90
CA GLU A 262 -16.53 -5.97 -15.31
C GLU A 262 -16.83 -6.37 -13.85
N ASP A 263 -16.76 -7.65 -13.51
CA ASP A 263 -16.89 -8.12 -12.13
C ASP A 263 -15.72 -7.68 -11.24
N LEU A 264 -14.58 -7.34 -11.83
CA LEU A 264 -13.36 -6.92 -11.13
C LEU A 264 -13.31 -5.39 -10.89
N GLU A 265 -14.44 -4.70 -10.96
CA GLU A 265 -14.54 -3.26 -10.70
C GLU A 265 -13.99 -2.91 -9.31
N GLY A 266 -13.02 -2.00 -9.27
CA GLY A 266 -12.27 -1.64 -8.05
C GLY A 266 -11.04 -2.49 -7.75
N LEU A 267 -10.91 -3.64 -8.40
CA LEU A 267 -9.73 -4.50 -8.28
C LEU A 267 -8.74 -4.27 -9.41
N LEU A 268 -9.24 -3.85 -10.57
CA LEU A 268 -8.52 -3.76 -11.82
C LEU A 268 -8.86 -2.45 -12.55
N ILE A 269 -7.83 -1.76 -13.02
CA ILE A 269 -7.92 -0.70 -14.03
C ILE A 269 -7.31 -1.27 -15.30
N VAL A 270 -8.10 -1.42 -16.39
CA VAL A 270 -7.62 -2.05 -17.62
C VAL A 270 -8.21 -1.43 -18.86
N GLY A 271 -7.38 -1.16 -19.84
CA GLY A 271 -7.82 -0.65 -21.14
C GLY A 271 -6.85 0.33 -21.78
N ASN A 272 -7.38 1.12 -22.70
CA ASN A 272 -6.68 2.27 -23.23
C ASN A 272 -6.76 3.47 -22.24
N PRO A 273 -6.10 4.60 -22.51
CA PRO A 273 -6.16 5.77 -21.61
C PRO A 273 -7.58 6.26 -21.29
N ASP A 274 -8.54 6.18 -22.22
CA ASP A 274 -9.92 6.61 -21.97
C ASP A 274 -10.65 5.67 -21.02
N ASP A 275 -10.45 4.34 -21.19
CA ASP A 275 -11.00 3.34 -20.27
C ASP A 275 -10.41 3.50 -18.85
N CYS A 276 -9.09 3.65 -18.76
CA CYS A 276 -8.41 3.86 -17.49
C CYS A 276 -8.87 5.16 -16.81
N ALA A 277 -9.05 6.24 -17.57
CA ALA A 277 -9.56 7.49 -17.03
C ALA A 277 -11.00 7.34 -16.49
N ALA A 278 -11.86 6.61 -17.18
CA ALA A 278 -13.22 6.33 -16.71
C ALA A 278 -13.22 5.52 -15.39
N GLU A 279 -12.30 4.54 -15.25
CA GLU A 279 -12.16 3.80 -13.99
C GLU A 279 -11.60 4.68 -12.86
N ILE A 280 -10.61 5.52 -13.14
CA ILE A 280 -10.03 6.47 -12.16
C ILE A 280 -11.10 7.44 -11.65
N GLU A 281 -11.99 7.90 -12.52
CA GLU A 281 -13.09 8.79 -12.13
C GLU A 281 -14.02 8.16 -11.08
N LYS A 282 -14.24 6.85 -11.15
CA LYS A 282 -15.03 6.14 -10.14
C LYS A 282 -14.40 6.21 -8.75
N TYR A 283 -13.07 6.16 -8.64
CA TYR A 283 -12.35 6.35 -7.37
C TYR A 283 -12.41 7.81 -6.91
N ARG A 284 -12.23 8.76 -7.84
CA ARG A 284 -12.31 10.20 -7.54
C ARG A 284 -13.68 10.58 -6.98
N ALA A 285 -14.75 10.08 -7.60
CA ALA A 285 -16.12 10.31 -7.14
C ALA A 285 -16.41 9.76 -5.73
N ARG A 286 -15.61 8.79 -5.26
CA ARG A 286 -15.68 8.21 -3.91
C ARG A 286 -14.76 8.87 -2.89
N GLY A 287 -14.10 9.95 -3.28
CA GLY A 287 -13.20 10.69 -2.40
C GLY A 287 -11.84 10.02 -2.16
N VAL A 288 -11.40 9.12 -3.05
CA VAL A 288 -10.04 8.59 -2.98
C VAL A 288 -9.04 9.72 -3.20
N GLU A 289 -8.16 9.93 -2.21
CA GLU A 289 -7.14 10.97 -2.23
C GLU A 289 -5.80 10.43 -2.74
N HIS A 290 -5.49 9.13 -2.52
CA HIS A 290 -4.29 8.45 -3.02
C HIS A 290 -4.67 7.24 -3.88
N LEU A 291 -4.45 7.30 -5.19
CA LEU A 291 -4.60 6.18 -6.10
C LEU A 291 -3.21 5.69 -6.53
N VAL A 292 -2.90 4.43 -6.21
CA VAL A 292 -1.59 3.84 -6.48
C VAL A 292 -1.71 2.80 -7.58
N PHE A 293 -1.02 3.00 -8.70
CA PHE A 293 -1.00 2.06 -9.80
C PHE A 293 -0.13 0.84 -9.47
N ASP A 294 -0.74 -0.34 -9.38
CA ASP A 294 -0.04 -1.61 -9.26
C ASP A 294 0.20 -2.20 -10.66
N LEU A 295 1.37 -1.95 -11.20
CA LEU A 295 1.75 -2.33 -12.57
C LEU A 295 2.34 -3.75 -12.67
N ARG A 296 2.08 -4.65 -11.68
CA ARG A 296 2.67 -6.01 -11.66
C ARG A 296 2.40 -6.86 -12.91
N LEU A 297 1.31 -6.61 -13.62
CA LEU A 297 1.00 -7.31 -14.87
C LEU A 297 1.84 -6.83 -16.07
N GLN A 298 2.61 -5.77 -15.90
CA GLN A 298 3.43 -5.16 -16.95
C GLN A 298 4.77 -4.60 -16.43
N TYR A 299 5.33 -5.23 -15.39
CA TYR A 299 6.64 -4.85 -14.88
C TYR A 299 7.80 -5.10 -15.88
N ASP A 300 7.59 -5.94 -16.87
CA ASP A 300 8.51 -6.09 -18.01
C ASP A 300 8.59 -4.85 -18.89
N ARG A 301 7.51 -4.06 -18.93
CA ARG A 301 7.37 -2.79 -19.66
C ARG A 301 7.07 -1.62 -18.70
N PHE A 302 7.71 -1.62 -17.54
CA PHE A 302 7.42 -0.70 -16.45
C PHE A 302 7.61 0.77 -16.88
N GLU A 303 8.73 1.07 -17.50
CA GLU A 303 9.12 2.42 -17.92
C GLU A 303 8.13 2.98 -18.97
N GLU A 304 7.81 2.18 -20.00
CA GLU A 304 6.81 2.55 -21.02
C GLU A 304 5.43 2.81 -20.43
N SER A 305 5.08 2.04 -19.40
CA SER A 305 3.78 2.20 -18.71
C SER A 305 3.73 3.49 -17.90
N LEU A 306 4.83 3.86 -17.24
CA LEU A 306 4.95 5.13 -16.53
C LEU A 306 4.80 6.32 -17.48
N GLU A 307 5.49 6.29 -18.64
CA GLU A 307 5.39 7.34 -19.66
C GLU A 307 3.95 7.48 -20.18
N LEU A 308 3.30 6.36 -20.47
CA LEU A 308 1.92 6.36 -20.97
C LEU A 308 0.94 6.95 -19.94
N ILE A 309 1.05 6.54 -18.67
CA ILE A 309 0.23 7.07 -17.58
C ILE A 309 0.49 8.56 -17.38
N SER A 310 1.75 8.96 -17.29
CA SER A 310 2.13 10.37 -17.11
C SER A 310 1.61 11.27 -18.21
N LYS A 311 1.71 10.83 -19.47
CA LYS A 311 1.33 11.60 -20.63
C LYS A 311 -0.19 11.64 -20.84
N GLU A 312 -0.87 10.52 -20.70
CA GLU A 312 -2.24 10.35 -21.15
C GLU A 312 -3.27 10.37 -20.00
N LEU A 313 -2.87 10.09 -18.76
CA LEU A 313 -3.79 10.04 -17.63
C LEU A 313 -3.60 11.20 -16.64
N LEU A 314 -2.38 11.43 -16.14
CA LEU A 314 -2.19 12.42 -15.08
C LEU A 314 -2.72 13.82 -15.43
N PRO A 315 -2.56 14.35 -16.67
CA PRO A 315 -3.06 15.68 -17.02
C PRO A 315 -4.59 15.83 -16.96
N ARG A 316 -5.33 14.71 -17.02
CA ARG A 316 -6.80 14.73 -16.99
C ARG A 316 -7.37 14.95 -15.58
N PHE A 317 -6.53 14.82 -14.54
CA PHE A 317 -6.94 14.84 -13.13
C PHE A 317 -6.22 15.92 -12.30
N ARG A 318 -5.43 16.74 -12.95
CA ARG A 318 -4.67 17.87 -12.36
C ARG A 318 -5.25 19.21 -12.69
#